data_ce128f43934873126770433fae0e299e
#
_entry.id   ce128f43934873126770433fae0e299e
#
_cell.length_a   1.000
_cell.length_b   1.000
_cell.length_c   1.000
_cell.angle_alpha   90.00
_cell.angle_beta   90.00
_cell.angle_gamma   90.00
#
_symmetry.space_group_name_H-M   'P 1'
#
loop_
_entity.id
_entity.type
_entity.pdbx_description
1 polymer ?
#
loop_
_entity_poly.entity_id
_entity_poly.type
_entity_poly.pdbx_seq_one_letter_code
_entity_poly.pdbx_strand_id
1 'polypeptide(L)'
;EEVFTAETRPIRPPHDHQHIVGTFSVAKPEHVKQAIDNALKAKVKWAKMSWEHRVSIFIKAADLIAGPYRSIINAGTMIGQSKNIFQAEIDATCESVDFLKFNAAFASQIYQQQPAPGHGVFNRIEHRPLEGFTYAVTPFNFTAIACNLTSCMAMMGNVVVWKTSDHQMYTAKILMDIFKEAGLPDGVITLVSGDPEMITDIVLKHPSFAGLHF
;
A
#
# COMPACT_ATOMS: atom_id res chain seq x y z
N GLU A 1 13.39 -2.75 5.58
CA GLU A 1 14.56 -1.88 5.87
C GLU A 1 14.22 -0.45 5.49
N GLU A 2 14.51 0.52 6.36
CA GLU A 2 14.37 1.95 6.08
C GLU A 2 15.69 2.49 5.56
N VAL A 3 15.63 3.28 4.48
CA VAL A 3 16.81 3.89 3.86
C VAL A 3 16.79 5.39 4.11
N PHE A 4 17.84 5.89 4.74
CA PHE A 4 18.03 7.32 4.99
C PHE A 4 19.00 7.90 3.97
N THR A 5 18.62 9.02 3.36
CA THR A 5 19.46 9.75 2.40
C THR A 5 19.89 11.09 2.96
N ALA A 6 20.96 11.67 2.39
CA ALA A 6 21.43 12.99 2.80
C ALA A 6 20.44 14.12 2.43
N GLU A 7 19.63 13.92 1.39
CA GLU A 7 18.61 14.86 0.98
C GLU A 7 17.29 14.53 1.68
N THR A 8 16.74 15.52 2.38
CA THR A 8 15.46 15.40 3.09
C THR A 8 14.54 16.55 2.75
N ARG A 9 13.21 16.29 2.84
CA ARG A 9 12.18 17.32 2.72
C ARG A 9 11.35 17.39 3.99
N PRO A 10 10.91 18.60 4.43
CA PRO A 10 10.05 18.76 5.59
C PRO A 10 8.61 18.36 5.24
N ILE A 11 7.94 17.75 6.22
CA ILE A 11 6.49 17.53 6.20
C ILE A 11 5.85 18.69 6.94
N ARG A 12 4.99 19.44 6.25
CA ARG A 12 4.33 20.62 6.81
C ARG A 12 2.81 20.46 6.71
N PRO A 13 2.06 20.79 7.77
CA PRO A 13 0.60 20.85 7.69
C PRO A 13 0.17 21.89 6.66
N PRO A 14 -0.86 21.60 5.82
CA PRO A 14 -1.34 22.59 4.84
C PRO A 14 -1.90 23.87 5.45
N HIS A 15 -2.38 23.81 6.70
CA HIS A 15 -2.93 24.96 7.44
C HIS A 15 -1.89 25.76 8.26
N ASP A 16 -0.67 25.22 8.40
CA ASP A 16 0.43 25.90 9.11
C ASP A 16 1.78 25.56 8.47
N HIS A 17 2.20 26.37 7.50
CA HIS A 17 3.45 26.15 6.78
C HIS A 17 4.72 26.47 7.61
N GLN A 18 4.60 27.08 8.77
CA GLN A 18 5.74 27.32 9.65
C GLN A 18 6.04 26.10 10.54
N HIS A 19 5.04 25.27 10.80
CA HIS A 19 5.18 24.06 11.59
C HIS A 19 5.79 22.91 10.77
N ILE A 20 6.75 22.20 11.34
CA ILE A 20 7.35 21.00 10.75
C ILE A 20 6.98 19.80 11.62
N VAL A 21 6.19 18.88 11.08
CA VAL A 21 5.77 17.64 11.75
C VAL A 21 6.89 16.61 11.75
N GLY A 22 7.71 16.62 10.71
CA GLY A 22 8.81 15.69 10.52
C GLY A 22 9.52 15.92 9.20
N THR A 23 10.43 15.04 8.87
CA THR A 23 11.16 15.05 7.60
C THR A 23 11.15 13.66 6.97
N PHE A 24 11.24 13.58 5.66
CA PHE A 24 11.42 12.33 4.93
C PHE A 24 12.60 12.41 3.98
N SER A 25 13.25 11.27 3.75
CA SER A 25 14.36 11.15 2.83
C SER A 25 13.89 11.15 1.38
N VAL A 26 14.64 11.80 0.50
CA VAL A 26 14.36 11.86 -0.94
C VAL A 26 15.12 10.74 -1.63
N ALA A 27 14.41 9.85 -2.32
CA ALA A 27 15.01 8.76 -3.07
C ALA A 27 15.74 9.28 -4.32
N LYS A 28 16.86 8.65 -4.62
CA LYS A 28 17.60 8.79 -5.87
C LYS A 28 17.29 7.61 -6.79
N PRO A 29 17.67 7.66 -8.07
CA PRO A 29 17.40 6.58 -9.04
C PRO A 29 17.83 5.18 -8.55
N GLU A 30 18.97 5.07 -7.89
CA GLU A 30 19.45 3.80 -7.33
C GLU A 30 18.53 3.23 -6.26
N HIS A 31 17.92 4.08 -5.42
CA HIS A 31 17.00 3.63 -4.37
C HIS A 31 15.69 3.12 -4.98
N VAL A 32 15.20 3.74 -6.06
CA VAL A 32 14.00 3.26 -6.78
C VAL A 32 14.26 1.88 -7.38
N LYS A 33 15.42 1.69 -8.02
CA LYS A 33 15.81 0.39 -8.57
C LYS A 33 15.93 -0.68 -7.48
N GLN A 34 16.56 -0.34 -6.36
CA GLN A 34 16.67 -1.23 -5.21
C GLN A 34 15.30 -1.60 -4.63
N ALA A 35 14.35 -0.64 -4.57
CA ALA A 35 12.97 -0.89 -4.15
C ALA A 35 12.27 -1.90 -5.07
N ILE A 36 12.43 -1.77 -6.38
CA ILE A 36 11.92 -2.72 -7.37
C ILE A 36 12.55 -4.10 -7.19
N ASP A 37 13.88 -4.18 -7.06
CA ASP A 37 14.58 -5.45 -6.87
C ASP A 37 14.14 -6.17 -5.60
N ASN A 38 13.94 -5.42 -4.50
CA ASN A 38 13.46 -5.98 -3.23
C ASN A 38 12.01 -6.47 -3.34
N ALA A 39 11.16 -5.72 -4.05
CA ALA A 39 9.79 -6.15 -4.32
C ALA A 39 9.76 -7.45 -5.14
N LEU A 40 10.55 -7.56 -6.20
CA LEU A 40 10.64 -8.77 -7.03
C LEU A 40 11.18 -9.97 -6.24
N LYS A 41 12.13 -9.77 -5.32
CA LYS A 41 12.60 -10.83 -4.41
C LYS A 41 11.50 -11.28 -3.45
N ALA A 42 10.75 -10.35 -2.86
CA ALA A 42 9.65 -10.65 -1.96
C ALA A 42 8.51 -11.40 -2.66
N LYS A 43 8.24 -11.07 -3.92
CA LYS A 43 7.22 -11.71 -4.76
C LYS A 43 7.31 -13.24 -4.75
N VAL A 44 8.52 -13.81 -4.80
CA VAL A 44 8.72 -15.27 -4.91
C VAL A 44 8.04 -16.03 -3.77
N LYS A 45 8.11 -15.49 -2.54
CA LYS A 45 7.45 -16.08 -1.36
C LYS A 45 6.00 -15.64 -1.25
N TRP A 46 5.73 -14.36 -1.50
CA TRP A 46 4.39 -13.76 -1.36
C TRP A 46 3.37 -14.39 -2.31
N ALA A 47 3.73 -14.56 -3.58
CA ALA A 47 2.87 -15.18 -4.57
C ALA A 47 2.54 -16.67 -4.28
N LYS A 48 3.41 -17.36 -3.55
CA LYS A 48 3.20 -18.76 -3.13
C LYS A 48 2.40 -18.90 -1.83
N MET A 49 2.26 -17.83 -1.07
CA MET A 49 1.44 -17.82 0.14
C MET A 49 -0.03 -18.00 -0.24
N SER A 50 -0.78 -18.83 0.50
CA SER A 50 -2.20 -19.01 0.23
C SER A 50 -2.94 -17.67 0.31
N TRP A 51 -3.98 -17.52 -0.48
CA TRP A 51 -4.74 -16.26 -0.52
C TRP A 51 -5.39 -15.95 0.83
N GLU A 52 -5.80 -16.97 1.58
CA GLU A 52 -6.35 -16.83 2.93
C GLU A 52 -5.34 -16.23 3.89
N HIS A 53 -4.08 -16.69 3.85
CA HIS A 53 -3.01 -16.13 4.66
C HIS A 53 -2.73 -14.68 4.29
N ARG A 54 -2.68 -14.34 2.99
CA ARG A 54 -2.49 -12.95 2.57
C ARG A 54 -3.62 -12.05 3.05
N VAL A 55 -4.85 -12.50 2.87
CA VAL A 55 -6.06 -11.78 3.31
C VAL A 55 -6.08 -11.59 4.82
N SER A 56 -5.68 -12.60 5.62
CA SER A 56 -5.68 -12.52 7.08
C SER A 56 -4.77 -11.40 7.62
N ILE A 57 -3.66 -11.10 6.94
CA ILE A 57 -2.79 -9.97 7.30
C ILE A 57 -3.53 -8.63 7.15
N PHE A 58 -4.27 -8.44 6.07
CA PHE A 58 -5.02 -7.21 5.84
C PHE A 58 -6.27 -7.09 6.72
N ILE A 59 -6.91 -8.21 7.09
CA ILE A 59 -7.96 -8.20 8.12
C ILE A 59 -7.38 -7.76 9.47
N LYS A 60 -6.20 -8.26 9.85
CA LYS A 60 -5.51 -7.82 11.07
C LYS A 60 -5.14 -6.32 10.98
N ALA A 61 -4.69 -5.84 9.82
CA ALA A 61 -4.45 -4.40 9.61
C ALA A 61 -5.73 -3.57 9.82
N ALA A 62 -6.88 -4.06 9.34
CA ALA A 62 -8.18 -3.40 9.58
C ALA A 62 -8.51 -3.33 11.08
N ASP A 63 -8.26 -4.40 11.83
CA ASP A 63 -8.50 -4.42 13.28
C ASP A 63 -7.52 -3.50 14.03
N LEU A 64 -6.28 -3.40 13.59
CA LEU A 64 -5.30 -2.44 14.14
C LEU A 64 -5.75 -0.99 13.88
N ILE A 65 -6.24 -0.68 12.67
CA ILE A 65 -6.76 0.65 12.34
C ILE A 65 -8.00 0.97 13.18
N ALA A 66 -8.95 0.04 13.29
CA ALA A 66 -10.17 0.23 14.08
C ALA A 66 -9.93 0.36 15.58
N GLY A 67 -8.83 -0.20 16.08
CA GLY A 67 -8.46 -0.27 17.49
C GLY A 67 -7.30 0.65 17.87
N PRO A 68 -6.10 0.10 18.12
CA PRO A 68 -5.00 0.85 18.74
C PRO A 68 -4.48 2.01 17.87
N TYR A 69 -4.59 1.93 16.56
CA TYR A 69 -4.11 2.99 15.66
C TYR A 69 -5.18 4.04 15.30
N ARG A 70 -6.44 3.87 15.74
CA ARG A 70 -7.55 4.77 15.36
C ARG A 70 -7.24 6.24 15.64
N SER A 71 -6.85 6.57 16.85
CA SER A 71 -6.51 7.95 17.21
C SER A 71 -5.25 8.46 16.51
N ILE A 72 -4.27 7.59 16.29
CA ILE A 72 -2.99 7.94 15.65
C ILE A 72 -3.20 8.28 14.18
N ILE A 73 -3.93 7.43 13.43
CA ILE A 73 -4.15 7.65 12.00
C ILE A 73 -5.09 8.83 11.76
N ASN A 74 -6.11 9.02 12.63
CA ASN A 74 -6.97 10.19 12.58
C ASN A 74 -6.20 11.48 12.84
N ALA A 75 -5.38 11.53 13.89
CA ALA A 75 -4.54 12.69 14.19
C ALA A 75 -3.55 12.99 13.05
N GLY A 76 -2.91 11.95 12.51
CA GLY A 76 -2.02 12.08 11.34
C GLY A 76 -2.74 12.66 10.12
N THR A 77 -3.97 12.24 9.86
CA THR A 77 -4.80 12.75 8.76
C THR A 77 -5.25 14.19 9.02
N MET A 78 -5.64 14.53 10.24
CA MET A 78 -6.00 15.90 10.61
C MET A 78 -4.82 16.86 10.40
N ILE A 79 -3.65 16.48 10.85
CA ILE A 79 -2.45 17.32 10.76
C ILE A 79 -1.93 17.36 9.31
N GLY A 80 -1.76 16.23 8.67
CA GLY A 80 -1.13 16.13 7.35
C GLY A 80 -2.02 16.59 6.21
N GLN A 81 -3.35 16.54 6.36
CA GLN A 81 -4.31 16.84 5.31
C GLN A 81 -5.28 17.97 5.67
N SER A 82 -5.10 18.63 6.81
CA SER A 82 -5.96 19.72 7.31
C SER A 82 -7.44 19.33 7.40
N LYS A 83 -7.73 18.11 7.80
CA LYS A 83 -9.07 17.59 8.01
C LYS A 83 -9.54 17.82 9.46
N ASN A 84 -10.84 18.02 9.63
CA ASN A 84 -11.42 17.98 10.97
C ASN A 84 -11.62 16.52 11.42
N ILE A 85 -11.99 16.33 12.70
CA ILE A 85 -12.11 14.97 13.27
C ILE A 85 -13.15 14.11 12.56
N PHE A 86 -14.27 14.67 12.11
CA PHE A 86 -15.29 13.93 11.39
C PHE A 86 -14.79 13.44 10.02
N GLN A 87 -14.09 14.30 9.30
CA GLN A 87 -13.50 13.97 8.01
C GLN A 87 -12.39 12.91 8.16
N ALA A 88 -11.54 13.05 9.18
CA ALA A 88 -10.47 12.09 9.44
C ALA A 88 -11.03 10.72 9.87
N GLU A 89 -12.05 10.71 10.74
CA GLU A 89 -12.71 9.47 11.17
C GLU A 89 -13.35 8.71 10.00
N ILE A 90 -14.03 9.42 9.10
CA ILE A 90 -14.64 8.81 7.90
C ILE A 90 -13.53 8.29 6.98
N ASP A 91 -12.63 9.14 6.55
CA ASP A 91 -11.57 8.80 5.60
C ASP A 91 -10.56 7.81 6.20
N ALA A 92 -9.82 8.25 7.24
CA ALA A 92 -8.66 7.50 7.68
C ALA A 92 -9.01 6.18 8.39
N THR A 93 -10.06 6.16 9.19
CA THR A 93 -10.46 4.96 9.95
C THR A 93 -11.52 4.16 9.25
N CYS A 94 -12.75 4.71 9.10
CA CYS A 94 -13.89 3.93 8.64
C CYS A 94 -13.69 3.38 7.23
N GLU A 95 -13.34 4.23 6.27
CA GLU A 95 -13.16 3.81 4.88
C GLU A 95 -11.95 2.87 4.71
N SER A 96 -10.83 3.10 5.43
CA SER A 96 -9.69 2.16 5.36
C SER A 96 -10.08 0.77 5.86
N VAL A 97 -10.80 0.69 6.97
CA VAL A 97 -11.31 -0.57 7.53
C VAL A 97 -12.26 -1.24 6.55
N ASP A 98 -13.19 -0.48 5.98
CA ASP A 98 -14.16 -0.98 5.02
C ASP A 98 -13.47 -1.50 3.74
N PHE A 99 -12.54 -0.74 3.16
CA PHE A 99 -11.76 -1.21 2.01
C PHE A 99 -11.06 -2.53 2.29
N LEU A 100 -10.36 -2.65 3.40
CA LEU A 100 -9.64 -3.87 3.74
C LEU A 100 -10.58 -5.06 3.92
N LYS A 101 -11.72 -4.88 4.60
CA LYS A 101 -12.70 -5.95 4.85
C LYS A 101 -13.49 -6.32 3.60
N PHE A 102 -13.96 -5.33 2.84
CA PHE A 102 -14.67 -5.59 1.58
C PHE A 102 -13.76 -6.21 0.53
N ASN A 103 -12.53 -5.75 0.38
CA ASN A 103 -11.58 -6.37 -0.54
C ASN A 103 -11.27 -7.83 -0.16
N ALA A 104 -11.22 -8.16 1.13
CA ALA A 104 -11.11 -9.54 1.60
C ALA A 104 -12.32 -10.39 1.18
N ALA A 105 -13.53 -9.84 1.32
CA ALA A 105 -14.75 -10.50 0.88
C ALA A 105 -14.78 -10.67 -0.65
N PHE A 106 -14.41 -9.64 -1.40
CA PHE A 106 -14.34 -9.70 -2.87
C PHE A 106 -13.28 -10.68 -3.36
N ALA A 107 -12.10 -10.74 -2.72
CA ALA A 107 -11.09 -11.74 -3.03
C ALA A 107 -11.65 -13.17 -2.84
N SER A 108 -12.35 -13.43 -1.73
CA SER A 108 -13.01 -14.72 -1.49
C SER A 108 -14.01 -15.05 -2.59
N GLN A 109 -14.84 -14.09 -3.01
CA GLN A 109 -15.80 -14.30 -4.11
C GLN A 109 -15.12 -14.61 -5.44
N ILE A 110 -14.02 -13.92 -5.77
CA ILE A 110 -13.24 -14.16 -6.99
C ILE A 110 -12.68 -15.59 -6.97
N TYR A 111 -12.06 -16.02 -5.87
CA TYR A 111 -11.51 -17.39 -5.77
C TYR A 111 -12.57 -18.49 -5.78
N GLN A 112 -13.82 -18.19 -5.40
CA GLN A 112 -14.94 -19.11 -5.49
C GLN A 112 -15.51 -19.26 -6.90
N GLN A 113 -15.23 -18.34 -7.82
CA GLN A 113 -15.67 -18.42 -9.21
C GLN A 113 -14.88 -19.52 -9.93
N GLN A 114 -15.49 -20.71 -10.01
CA GLN A 114 -14.87 -21.88 -10.64
C GLN A 114 -15.78 -22.41 -11.75
N PRO A 115 -15.19 -22.95 -12.84
CA PRO A 115 -15.98 -23.56 -13.91
C PRO A 115 -16.65 -24.85 -13.43
N ALA A 116 -17.81 -25.16 -13.99
CA ALA A 116 -18.49 -26.39 -13.67
C ALA A 116 -17.68 -27.62 -14.16
N PRO A 117 -17.55 -28.67 -13.35
CA PRO A 117 -16.99 -29.95 -13.80
C PRO A 117 -17.89 -30.58 -14.86
N GLY A 118 -17.29 -31.23 -15.88
CA GLY A 118 -17.99 -32.06 -16.84
C GLY A 118 -18.03 -33.52 -16.38
N HIS A 119 -18.79 -34.37 -17.13
CA HIS A 119 -18.79 -35.83 -16.86
C HIS A 119 -17.38 -36.39 -17.04
N GLY A 120 -16.79 -36.91 -15.96
CA GLY A 120 -15.43 -37.47 -15.97
C GLY A 120 -14.30 -36.45 -16.10
N VAL A 121 -14.61 -35.17 -16.03
CA VAL A 121 -13.63 -34.04 -16.12
C VAL A 121 -13.78 -33.11 -14.94
N PHE A 122 -12.66 -32.83 -14.27
CA PHE A 122 -12.58 -31.80 -13.23
C PHE A 122 -11.96 -30.54 -13.83
N ASN A 123 -12.71 -29.42 -13.75
CA ASN A 123 -12.26 -28.13 -14.23
C ASN A 123 -11.92 -27.21 -13.04
N ARG A 124 -10.80 -26.47 -13.12
CA ARG A 124 -10.38 -25.54 -12.11
C ARG A 124 -9.68 -24.34 -12.73
N ILE A 125 -9.98 -23.16 -12.24
CA ILE A 125 -9.19 -21.92 -12.47
C ILE A 125 -8.19 -21.78 -11.33
N GLU A 126 -6.96 -21.48 -11.67
CA GLU A 126 -5.91 -21.06 -10.74
C GLU A 126 -5.58 -19.60 -10.99
N HIS A 127 -5.92 -18.74 -10.01
CA HIS A 127 -5.63 -17.32 -10.08
C HIS A 127 -4.18 -17.08 -9.66
N ARG A 128 -3.40 -16.52 -10.57
CA ARG A 128 -2.00 -16.14 -10.30
C ARG A 128 -1.85 -14.62 -10.24
N PRO A 129 -0.94 -14.09 -9.39
CA PRO A 129 -0.56 -12.70 -9.42
C PRO A 129 0.00 -12.30 -10.79
N LEU A 130 -0.03 -11.03 -11.11
CA LEU A 130 0.60 -10.48 -12.30
C LEU A 130 2.09 -10.81 -12.35
N GLU A 131 2.65 -10.99 -13.54
CA GLU A 131 4.09 -11.14 -13.72
C GLU A 131 4.79 -9.80 -13.51
N GLY A 132 5.81 -9.77 -12.62
CA GLY A 132 6.51 -8.54 -12.26
C GLY A 132 5.97 -7.87 -10.99
N PHE A 133 5.98 -6.54 -10.95
CA PHE A 133 5.52 -5.73 -9.84
C PHE A 133 4.47 -4.70 -10.31
N THR A 134 3.63 -4.25 -9.38
CA THR A 134 2.65 -3.20 -9.61
C THR A 134 3.12 -1.87 -9.01
N TYR A 135 2.63 -0.77 -9.57
CA TYR A 135 2.94 0.59 -9.13
C TYR A 135 1.69 1.26 -8.59
N ALA A 136 1.70 1.69 -7.33
CA ALA A 136 0.64 2.47 -6.73
C ALA A 136 1.05 3.93 -6.62
N VAL A 137 0.25 4.83 -7.19
CA VAL A 137 0.42 6.28 -7.04
C VAL A 137 -0.78 6.82 -6.28
N THR A 138 -0.54 7.32 -5.06
CA THR A 138 -1.63 7.71 -4.18
C THR A 138 -1.71 9.21 -3.98
N PRO A 139 -2.95 9.75 -3.80
CA PRO A 139 -3.19 11.18 -3.71
C PRO A 139 -2.69 11.78 -2.40
N PHE A 140 -2.85 13.10 -2.26
CA PHE A 140 -2.45 13.84 -1.06
C PHE A 140 -3.57 13.95 -0.02
N ASN A 141 -4.81 13.70 -0.39
CA ASN A 141 -6.00 14.12 0.35
C ASN A 141 -6.86 13.00 0.94
N PHE A 142 -6.55 11.72 0.69
CA PHE A 142 -7.29 10.59 1.23
C PHE A 142 -6.38 9.47 1.72
N THR A 143 -6.36 9.27 3.03
CA THR A 143 -5.61 8.20 3.69
C THR A 143 -6.17 6.83 3.32
N ALA A 144 -7.50 6.69 3.26
CA ALA A 144 -8.13 5.43 2.87
C ALA A 144 -7.81 5.01 1.44
N ILE A 145 -7.71 5.98 0.50
CA ILE A 145 -7.31 5.68 -0.88
C ILE A 145 -5.86 5.17 -0.91
N ALA A 146 -4.96 5.78 -0.15
CA ALA A 146 -3.59 5.30 -0.03
C ALA A 146 -3.52 3.87 0.53
N CYS A 147 -4.33 3.57 1.54
CA CYS A 147 -4.49 2.22 2.08
C CYS A 147 -5.02 1.25 1.02
N ASN A 148 -6.08 1.62 0.31
CA ASN A 148 -6.75 0.75 -0.65
C ASN A 148 -5.90 0.45 -1.88
N LEU A 149 -5.32 1.48 -2.54
CA LEU A 149 -4.57 1.30 -3.77
C LEU A 149 -3.34 0.38 -3.60
N THR A 150 -2.76 0.36 -2.41
CA THR A 150 -1.62 -0.50 -2.11
C THR A 150 -2.05 -1.90 -1.66
N SER A 151 -3.03 -1.98 -0.77
CA SER A 151 -3.42 -3.23 -0.12
C SER A 151 -4.19 -4.18 -1.03
N CYS A 152 -5.09 -3.69 -1.88
CA CYS A 152 -5.90 -4.55 -2.75
C CYS A 152 -5.04 -5.33 -3.76
N MET A 153 -4.02 -4.70 -4.35
CA MET A 153 -3.09 -5.39 -5.23
C MET A 153 -2.22 -6.40 -4.47
N ALA A 154 -1.72 -6.01 -3.30
CA ALA A 154 -0.92 -6.90 -2.46
C ALA A 154 -1.73 -8.11 -1.98
N MET A 155 -2.99 -7.92 -1.60
CA MET A 155 -3.90 -8.99 -1.16
C MET A 155 -4.07 -10.06 -2.23
N MET A 156 -4.11 -9.69 -3.51
CA MET A 156 -4.19 -10.61 -4.64
C MET A 156 -2.84 -11.26 -5.01
N GLY A 157 -1.80 -11.07 -4.19
CA GLY A 157 -0.50 -11.72 -4.35
C GLY A 157 0.53 -10.93 -5.15
N ASN A 158 0.22 -9.70 -5.54
CA ASN A 158 1.18 -8.81 -6.19
C ASN A 158 2.12 -8.17 -5.18
N VAL A 159 3.27 -7.68 -5.65
CA VAL A 159 4.13 -6.80 -4.90
C VAL A 159 4.01 -5.38 -5.44
N VAL A 160 4.11 -4.40 -4.56
CA VAL A 160 3.74 -3.02 -4.88
C VAL A 160 4.90 -2.08 -4.59
N VAL A 161 5.32 -1.33 -5.60
CA VAL A 161 6.12 -0.13 -5.40
C VAL A 161 5.15 1.03 -5.24
N TRP A 162 5.21 1.70 -4.10
CA TRP A 162 4.24 2.73 -3.73
C TRP A 162 4.88 4.12 -3.70
N LYS A 163 4.39 5.02 -4.53
CA LYS A 163 4.71 6.44 -4.50
C LYS A 163 3.51 7.21 -3.97
N THR A 164 3.65 7.79 -2.79
CA THR A 164 2.64 8.72 -2.25
C THR A 164 3.00 10.17 -2.56
N SER A 165 2.04 11.08 -2.39
CA SER A 165 2.30 12.51 -2.38
C SER A 165 3.20 12.89 -1.20
N ASP A 166 4.08 13.87 -1.37
CA ASP A 166 4.92 14.43 -0.29
C ASP A 166 4.06 14.94 0.89
N HIS A 167 2.86 15.47 0.60
CA HIS A 167 1.90 15.93 1.61
C HIS A 167 1.21 14.80 2.39
N GLN A 168 1.25 13.57 1.89
CA GLN A 168 0.67 12.40 2.56
C GLN A 168 1.74 11.52 3.24
N MET A 169 3.00 11.89 3.19
CA MET A 169 4.12 11.06 3.68
C MET A 169 3.95 10.65 5.15
N TYR A 170 3.39 11.53 5.97
CA TYR A 170 3.19 11.24 7.39
C TYR A 170 2.19 10.09 7.63
N THR A 171 1.03 10.14 6.98
CA THR A 171 0.03 9.06 7.09
C THR A 171 0.46 7.81 6.34
N ALA A 172 1.21 7.94 5.24
CA ALA A 172 1.79 6.79 4.54
C ALA A 172 2.76 5.99 5.44
N LYS A 173 3.58 6.69 6.25
CA LYS A 173 4.44 6.01 7.23
C LYS A 173 3.62 5.27 8.29
N ILE A 174 2.54 5.88 8.80
CA ILE A 174 1.65 5.23 9.76
C ILE A 174 1.04 3.96 9.15
N LEU A 175 0.58 4.00 7.89
CA LEU A 175 0.05 2.83 7.19
C LEU A 175 1.11 1.73 7.03
N MET A 176 2.35 2.08 6.71
CA MET A 176 3.44 1.10 6.63
C MET A 176 3.72 0.43 7.98
N ASP A 177 3.67 1.19 9.08
CA ASP A 177 3.84 0.63 10.43
C ASP A 177 2.70 -0.33 10.78
N ILE A 178 1.46 0.02 10.45
CA ILE A 178 0.29 -0.84 10.64
C ILE A 178 0.43 -2.13 9.82
N PHE A 179 0.79 -2.05 8.55
CA PHE A 179 1.00 -3.24 7.72
C PHE A 179 2.11 -4.14 8.26
N LYS A 180 3.21 -3.56 8.72
CA LYS A 180 4.31 -4.30 9.34
C LYS A 180 3.86 -5.00 10.64
N GLU A 181 3.14 -4.31 11.52
CA GLU A 181 2.61 -4.90 12.76
C GLU A 181 1.55 -5.98 12.47
N ALA A 182 0.77 -5.82 11.41
CA ALA A 182 -0.16 -6.83 10.94
C ALA A 182 0.53 -8.11 10.44
N GLY A 183 1.84 -8.03 10.12
CA GLY A 183 2.65 -9.15 9.65
C GLY A 183 2.90 -9.15 8.16
N LEU A 184 2.72 -8.03 7.46
CA LEU A 184 3.08 -7.92 6.05
C LEU A 184 4.59 -8.11 5.88
N PRO A 185 5.05 -9.06 5.05
CA PRO A 185 6.47 -9.27 4.82
C PRO A 185 7.15 -8.07 4.14
N ASP A 186 8.39 -7.82 4.52
CA ASP A 186 9.21 -6.78 3.88
C ASP A 186 9.29 -6.97 2.36
N GLY A 187 9.16 -5.87 1.63
CA GLY A 187 9.22 -5.84 0.17
C GLY A 187 7.89 -6.11 -0.54
N VAL A 188 6.83 -6.55 0.16
CA VAL A 188 5.51 -6.73 -0.48
C VAL A 188 4.89 -5.39 -0.86
N ILE A 189 4.94 -4.41 0.03
CA ILE A 189 4.64 -3.01 -0.26
C ILE A 189 5.89 -2.21 0.09
N THR A 190 6.45 -1.49 -0.87
CA THR A 190 7.67 -0.69 -0.68
C THR A 190 7.37 0.77 -0.96
N LEU A 191 7.36 1.59 0.08
CA LEU A 191 7.14 3.04 -0.03
C LEU A 191 8.40 3.73 -0.55
N VAL A 192 8.24 4.54 -1.59
CA VAL A 192 9.30 5.35 -2.19
C VAL A 192 8.89 6.82 -2.20
N SER A 193 9.77 7.69 -1.74
CA SER A 193 9.58 9.14 -1.66
C SER A 193 10.54 9.87 -2.58
N GLY A 194 10.15 10.99 -3.16
CA GLY A 194 11.03 11.80 -3.99
C GLY A 194 10.39 12.37 -5.23
N ASP A 195 11.20 12.70 -6.21
CA ASP A 195 10.74 13.30 -7.47
C ASP A 195 9.80 12.37 -8.23
N PRO A 196 8.54 12.78 -8.49
CA PRO A 196 7.54 11.93 -9.10
C PRO A 196 7.84 11.56 -10.55
N GLU A 197 8.45 12.46 -11.31
CA GLU A 197 8.79 12.22 -12.71
C GLU A 197 9.91 11.19 -12.81
N MET A 198 10.98 11.36 -12.04
CA MET A 198 12.10 10.42 -11.97
C MET A 198 11.66 9.02 -11.53
N ILE A 199 10.85 8.93 -10.46
CA ILE A 199 10.36 7.63 -9.96
C ILE A 199 9.49 6.95 -11.02
N THR A 200 8.52 7.68 -11.60
CA THR A 200 7.58 7.14 -12.58
C THR A 200 8.30 6.71 -13.86
N ASP A 201 9.27 7.49 -14.32
CA ASP A 201 10.06 7.16 -15.51
C ASP A 201 10.85 5.85 -15.34
N ILE A 202 11.48 5.65 -14.19
CA ILE A 202 12.19 4.40 -13.88
C ILE A 202 11.23 3.22 -13.79
N VAL A 203 10.09 3.40 -13.11
CA VAL A 203 9.10 2.35 -12.89
C VAL A 203 8.47 1.90 -14.20
N LEU A 204 7.97 2.84 -15.02
CA LEU A 204 7.26 2.51 -16.26
C LEU A 204 8.18 1.93 -17.34
N LYS A 205 9.46 2.27 -17.35
CA LYS A 205 10.45 1.69 -18.28
C LYS A 205 10.99 0.33 -17.82
N HIS A 206 10.67 -0.11 -16.61
CA HIS A 206 11.20 -1.35 -16.10
C HIS A 206 10.55 -2.57 -16.78
N PRO A 207 11.31 -3.57 -17.26
CA PRO A 207 10.76 -4.71 -18.00
C PRO A 207 9.78 -5.58 -17.19
N SER A 208 9.87 -5.54 -15.85
CA SER A 208 8.95 -6.24 -14.95
C SER A 208 7.79 -5.37 -14.47
N PHE A 209 7.55 -4.19 -15.05
CA PHE A 209 6.36 -3.40 -14.74
C PHE A 209 5.11 -4.11 -15.25
N ALA A 210 4.18 -4.43 -14.35
CA ALA A 210 3.01 -5.25 -14.66
C ALA A 210 1.67 -4.49 -14.61
N GLY A 211 1.61 -3.37 -13.90
CA GLY A 211 0.37 -2.59 -13.82
C GLY A 211 0.48 -1.38 -12.93
N LEU A 212 -0.39 -0.41 -13.19
CA LEU A 212 -0.53 0.84 -12.44
C LEU A 212 -1.88 0.86 -11.72
N HIS A 213 -1.87 1.32 -10.47
CA HIS A 213 -3.07 1.64 -9.72
C HIS A 213 -2.99 3.09 -9.23
N PHE A 214 -3.89 3.91 -9.79
CA PHE A 214 -3.89 5.36 -9.63
C PHE A 214 -5.31 5.87 -9.40
#